data_5bd5ab0563a5653e885d0d961eff846c
#
_entry.id   5bd5ab0563a5653e885d0d961eff846c
#
_cell.length_a   1.000
_cell.length_b   1.000
_cell.length_c   1.000
_cell.angle_alpha   90.00
_cell.angle_beta   90.00
_cell.angle_gamma   90.00
#
_symmetry.space_group_name_H-M   'P 1'
#
loop_
_entity.id
_entity.type
_entity.pdbx_description
1 polymer ?
#
loop_
_entity_poly.entity_id
_entity_poly.type
_entity_poly.pdbx_seq_one_letter_code
_entity_poly.pdbx_strand_id
1 'polypeptide(L)'
;MLNATPLAQLDPTLYAFIKDEFARQGSHIELIASENFTYPAVMEAQGSVLTNKYAEGYPGKRWYGGCEFVDKVEQLAIDRAKQLFGAEHANVQPHSGSQANFAVYTAVLPLGAKILGMNLSHGGHLTHGNPANFSGKQYTFVQYGVREDTGLIDYDELAAIAQREKPAMITVGASAYSRVIDFARMGEIARSVGAFLFADIAHIAGLVAAGVHPSPVPHADFVTTTTHKTLRGPRGGLILCKAAHAKAIDSALFPGAQGGPLMHVIAAKAVCFGECLKPEFKTYSEQIVKNSRALAAAMVKRGYKILTGGTDNHLFLVDLRGNLPELTAKKAQETLDLAHITLNKNTVPYETRSPFQASGIRIGTPAVTTRGLLEADMDEIAACIHIVLPAIGTPDETAALASAKTRVAALMNRFPLPYVL
;
A
#
# COMPACT_ATOMS: atom_id res chain seq x y z
N MET A 1 -38.79 -10.20 -12.86
CA MET A 1 -37.85 -10.47 -13.97
C MET A 1 -36.57 -9.70 -13.67
N LEU A 2 -35.40 -10.32 -13.81
CA LEU A 2 -34.13 -9.61 -13.70
C LEU A 2 -34.02 -8.66 -14.89
N ASN A 3 -33.72 -7.38 -14.59
CA ASN A 3 -33.49 -6.39 -15.63
C ASN A 3 -32.06 -6.55 -16.15
N ALA A 4 -31.90 -7.01 -17.38
CA ALA A 4 -30.61 -7.15 -18.06
C ALA A 4 -30.11 -5.83 -18.69
N THR A 5 -30.73 -4.70 -18.36
CA THR A 5 -30.36 -3.40 -18.88
C THR A 5 -28.94 -3.02 -18.44
N PRO A 6 -28.05 -2.65 -19.36
CA PRO A 6 -26.70 -2.20 -19.01
C PRO A 6 -26.73 -0.98 -18.08
N LEU A 7 -25.69 -0.83 -17.23
CA LEU A 7 -25.60 0.27 -16.26
C LEU A 7 -25.77 1.65 -16.92
N ALA A 8 -25.23 1.84 -18.12
CA ALA A 8 -25.36 3.08 -18.87
C ALA A 8 -26.82 3.51 -19.15
N GLN A 9 -27.72 2.55 -19.21
CA GLN A 9 -29.16 2.80 -19.43
C GLN A 9 -29.94 2.78 -18.12
N LEU A 10 -29.52 1.92 -17.15
CA LEU A 10 -30.19 1.78 -15.87
C LEU A 10 -29.94 2.97 -14.94
N ASP A 11 -28.71 3.43 -14.88
CA ASP A 11 -28.26 4.58 -14.09
C ASP A 11 -27.22 5.40 -14.88
N PRO A 12 -27.69 6.26 -15.81
CA PRO A 12 -26.80 7.07 -16.63
C PRO A 12 -25.98 8.07 -15.82
N THR A 13 -26.48 8.51 -14.65
CA THR A 13 -25.75 9.44 -13.79
C THR A 13 -24.53 8.78 -13.17
N LEU A 14 -24.69 7.60 -12.57
CA LEU A 14 -23.58 6.84 -12.01
C LEU A 14 -22.58 6.45 -13.11
N TYR A 15 -23.09 6.02 -14.28
CA TYR A 15 -22.25 5.65 -15.40
C TYR A 15 -21.40 6.84 -15.91
N ALA A 16 -21.96 8.08 -15.92
CA ALA A 16 -21.22 9.28 -16.23
C ALA A 16 -20.03 9.50 -15.27
N PHE A 17 -20.25 9.38 -13.95
CA PHE A 17 -19.17 9.52 -12.97
C PHE A 17 -18.07 8.46 -13.13
N ILE A 18 -18.43 7.22 -13.48
CA ILE A 18 -17.44 6.18 -13.78
C ILE A 18 -16.61 6.56 -15.02
N LYS A 19 -17.26 7.10 -16.06
CA LYS A 19 -16.56 7.59 -17.26
C LYS A 19 -15.63 8.76 -16.96
N ASP A 20 -16.07 9.69 -16.12
CA ASP A 20 -15.26 10.85 -15.73
C ASP A 20 -14.01 10.38 -14.95
N GLU A 21 -14.16 9.42 -14.01
CA GLU A 21 -13.01 8.85 -13.30
C GLU A 21 -12.07 8.07 -14.24
N PHE A 22 -12.63 7.32 -15.20
CA PHE A 22 -11.81 6.64 -16.21
C PHE A 22 -11.00 7.65 -17.05
N ALA A 23 -11.62 8.76 -17.46
CA ALA A 23 -10.96 9.84 -18.21
C ALA A 23 -9.89 10.53 -17.37
N ARG A 24 -10.15 10.77 -16.06
CA ARG A 24 -9.17 11.31 -15.12
C ARG A 24 -7.96 10.38 -15.01
N GLN A 25 -8.18 9.09 -14.75
CA GLN A 25 -7.09 8.10 -14.65
C GLN A 25 -6.28 8.04 -15.96
N GLY A 26 -6.93 8.14 -17.12
CA GLY A 26 -6.27 8.14 -18.42
C GLY A 26 -5.36 9.35 -18.66
N SER A 27 -5.80 10.53 -18.21
CA SER A 27 -5.15 11.82 -18.48
C SER A 27 -4.11 12.25 -17.45
N HIS A 28 -4.06 11.62 -16.26
CA HIS A 28 -3.17 12.01 -15.16
C HIS A 28 -1.95 11.10 -15.04
N ILE A 29 -0.83 11.67 -14.61
CA ILE A 29 0.32 10.91 -14.09
C ILE A 29 -0.02 10.52 -12.65
N GLU A 30 -0.28 9.23 -12.41
CA GLU A 30 -0.61 8.70 -11.09
C GLU A 30 0.66 8.31 -10.33
N LEU A 31 0.98 9.06 -9.27
CA LEU A 31 2.17 8.89 -8.43
C LEU A 31 1.82 8.62 -6.95
N ILE A 32 0.54 8.39 -6.61
CA ILE A 32 0.20 7.94 -5.27
C ILE A 32 0.77 6.53 -5.07
N ALA A 33 1.71 6.39 -4.13
CA ALA A 33 2.47 5.15 -3.91
C ALA A 33 1.60 3.92 -3.53
N SER A 34 0.38 4.15 -3.09
CA SER A 34 -0.60 3.12 -2.70
C SER A 34 -1.62 2.81 -3.78
N GLU A 35 -1.51 3.40 -4.98
CA GLU A 35 -2.41 3.17 -6.11
C GLU A 35 -1.74 2.39 -7.23
N ASN A 36 -2.57 1.69 -7.99
CA ASN A 36 -2.15 0.91 -9.14
C ASN A 36 -3.34 0.65 -10.06
N PHE A 37 -3.07 0.32 -11.32
CA PHE A 37 -4.07 -0.12 -12.28
C PHE A 37 -4.12 -1.65 -12.27
N THR A 38 -5.22 -2.22 -11.79
CA THR A 38 -5.38 -3.68 -11.66
C THR A 38 -5.54 -4.37 -13.01
N TYR A 39 -5.45 -5.69 -13.03
CA TYR A 39 -5.68 -6.48 -14.24
C TYR A 39 -7.17 -6.48 -14.62
N PRO A 40 -7.53 -6.44 -15.93
CA PRO A 40 -8.93 -6.57 -16.35
C PRO A 40 -9.63 -7.80 -15.77
N ALA A 41 -8.95 -8.96 -15.74
CA ALA A 41 -9.49 -10.20 -15.16
C ALA A 41 -9.79 -10.11 -13.66
N VAL A 42 -9.12 -9.23 -12.91
CA VAL A 42 -9.43 -8.94 -11.50
C VAL A 42 -10.77 -8.22 -11.40
N MET A 43 -11.03 -7.23 -12.26
CA MET A 43 -12.31 -6.51 -12.31
C MET A 43 -13.45 -7.43 -12.78
N GLU A 44 -13.20 -8.29 -13.75
CA GLU A 44 -14.16 -9.29 -14.22
C GLU A 44 -14.57 -10.27 -13.10
N ALA A 45 -13.60 -10.78 -12.34
CA ALA A 45 -13.87 -11.65 -11.19
C ALA A 45 -14.69 -10.96 -10.11
N GLN A 46 -14.43 -9.66 -9.84
CA GLN A 46 -15.21 -8.86 -8.90
C GLN A 46 -16.65 -8.63 -9.35
N GLY A 47 -16.91 -8.49 -10.65
CA GLY A 47 -18.24 -8.33 -11.23
C GLY A 47 -19.01 -9.64 -11.42
N SER A 48 -18.50 -10.77 -10.93
CA SER A 48 -19.10 -12.10 -11.13
C SER A 48 -20.28 -12.39 -10.21
N VAL A 49 -20.99 -13.48 -10.52
CA VAL A 49 -22.14 -13.99 -9.73
C VAL A 49 -21.76 -14.41 -8.30
N LEU A 50 -20.47 -14.50 -7.99
CA LEU A 50 -19.98 -14.83 -6.65
C LEU A 50 -20.38 -13.78 -5.60
N THR A 51 -20.75 -12.56 -6.02
CA THR A 51 -21.30 -11.51 -5.16
C THR A 51 -22.61 -11.95 -4.48
N ASN A 52 -23.34 -12.88 -5.08
CA ASN A 52 -24.64 -13.34 -4.57
C ASN A 52 -24.52 -14.37 -3.43
N LYS A 53 -23.31 -14.95 -3.21
CA LYS A 53 -23.15 -16.11 -2.32
C LYS A 53 -22.75 -15.73 -0.91
N TYR A 54 -23.58 -16.12 0.05
CA TYR A 54 -23.28 -16.03 1.48
C TYR A 54 -22.51 -17.28 1.95
N ALA A 55 -21.29 -17.10 2.49
CA ALA A 55 -20.37 -18.20 2.76
C ALA A 55 -19.61 -18.06 4.11
N GLU A 56 -20.31 -17.72 5.20
CA GLU A 56 -19.72 -17.66 6.54
C GLU A 56 -19.02 -18.97 6.91
N GLY A 57 -17.87 -18.85 7.58
CA GLY A 57 -16.98 -19.95 7.88
C GLY A 57 -15.82 -20.04 6.89
N TYR A 58 -15.26 -21.22 6.73
CA TYR A 58 -14.08 -21.52 5.92
C TYR A 58 -14.32 -22.70 4.98
N PRO A 59 -13.52 -22.96 3.94
CA PRO A 59 -13.67 -24.08 3.04
C PRO A 59 -13.90 -25.40 3.80
N GLY A 60 -14.96 -26.15 3.43
CA GLY A 60 -15.35 -27.39 4.09
C GLY A 60 -16.00 -27.25 5.47
N LYS A 61 -16.09 -26.01 6.01
CA LYS A 61 -16.67 -25.72 7.34
C LYS A 61 -17.56 -24.48 7.28
N ARG A 62 -18.51 -24.44 6.35
CA ARG A 62 -19.45 -23.34 6.17
C ARG A 62 -20.67 -23.46 7.05
N TRP A 63 -21.24 -22.33 7.42
CA TRP A 63 -22.51 -22.27 8.14
C TRP A 63 -23.73 -22.37 7.20
N TYR A 64 -23.52 -22.27 5.88
CA TYR A 64 -24.56 -22.28 4.85
C TYR A 64 -24.31 -23.38 3.81
N GLY A 65 -25.41 -23.89 3.21
CA GLY A 65 -25.34 -24.82 2.09
C GLY A 65 -24.96 -24.14 0.76
N GLY A 66 -24.70 -24.95 -0.27
CA GLY A 66 -24.39 -24.47 -1.63
C GLY A 66 -23.02 -23.79 -1.76
N CYS A 67 -22.03 -24.21 -0.96
CA CYS A 67 -20.72 -23.63 -0.94
C CYS A 67 -19.64 -24.43 -1.69
N GLU A 68 -20.02 -25.53 -2.36
CA GLU A 68 -19.07 -26.43 -3.03
C GLU A 68 -18.16 -25.78 -4.06
N PHE A 69 -18.61 -24.70 -4.71
CA PHE A 69 -17.82 -23.96 -5.70
C PHE A 69 -17.04 -22.82 -5.07
N VAL A 70 -17.66 -22.06 -4.15
CA VAL A 70 -16.94 -20.97 -3.46
C VAL A 70 -15.85 -21.49 -2.54
N ASP A 71 -15.98 -22.72 -2.03
CA ASP A 71 -14.92 -23.41 -1.30
C ASP A 71 -13.67 -23.61 -2.18
N LYS A 72 -13.87 -24.03 -3.44
CA LYS A 72 -12.78 -24.17 -4.40
C LYS A 72 -12.12 -22.82 -4.73
N VAL A 73 -12.92 -21.76 -4.84
CA VAL A 73 -12.42 -20.40 -5.10
C VAL A 73 -11.56 -19.91 -3.94
N GLU A 74 -12.05 -20.03 -2.71
CA GLU A 74 -11.31 -19.60 -1.54
C GLU A 74 -10.06 -20.45 -1.30
N GLN A 75 -10.17 -21.77 -1.45
CA GLN A 75 -9.03 -22.67 -1.34
C GLN A 75 -7.93 -22.32 -2.37
N LEU A 76 -8.32 -22.03 -3.62
CA LEU A 76 -7.38 -21.61 -4.66
C LEU A 76 -6.64 -20.31 -4.28
N ALA A 77 -7.36 -19.34 -3.70
CA ALA A 77 -6.77 -18.10 -3.24
C ALA A 77 -5.77 -18.33 -2.09
N ILE A 78 -6.14 -19.20 -1.12
CA ILE A 78 -5.28 -19.61 0.00
C ILE A 78 -4.00 -20.29 -0.51
N ASP A 79 -4.14 -21.27 -1.40
CA ASP A 79 -3.02 -22.05 -1.92
C ASP A 79 -2.04 -21.15 -2.69
N ARG A 80 -2.55 -20.26 -3.56
CA ARG A 80 -1.75 -19.29 -4.28
C ARG A 80 -1.05 -18.29 -3.37
N ALA A 81 -1.74 -17.79 -2.33
CA ALA A 81 -1.13 -16.89 -1.35
C ALA A 81 0.01 -17.57 -0.59
N LYS A 82 -0.20 -18.82 -0.14
CA LYS A 82 0.84 -19.63 0.53
C LYS A 82 2.03 -19.87 -0.38
N GLN A 83 1.80 -20.25 -1.64
CA GLN A 83 2.85 -20.45 -2.63
C GLN A 83 3.63 -19.17 -2.90
N LEU A 84 2.93 -18.04 -3.09
CA LEU A 84 3.51 -16.75 -3.45
C LEU A 84 4.46 -16.22 -2.39
N PHE A 85 4.10 -16.37 -1.11
CA PHE A 85 4.86 -15.81 0.01
C PHE A 85 5.68 -16.84 0.79
N GLY A 86 5.55 -18.13 0.49
CA GLY A 86 6.20 -19.21 1.26
C GLY A 86 5.63 -19.33 2.68
N ALA A 87 4.34 -19.04 2.89
CA ALA A 87 3.73 -19.01 4.21
C ALA A 87 3.10 -20.37 4.57
N GLU A 88 3.10 -20.71 5.87
CA GLU A 88 2.49 -21.94 6.38
C GLU A 88 0.96 -21.86 6.37
N HIS A 89 0.40 -20.70 6.68
CA HIS A 89 -1.05 -20.43 6.68
C HIS A 89 -1.35 -19.09 6.03
N ALA A 90 -2.51 -19.00 5.37
CA ALA A 90 -3.04 -17.79 4.77
C ALA A 90 -4.54 -17.65 5.03
N ASN A 91 -4.98 -16.47 5.46
CA ASN A 91 -6.39 -16.10 5.53
C ASN A 91 -6.66 -15.00 4.51
N VAL A 92 -7.50 -15.29 3.51
CA VAL A 92 -7.79 -14.41 2.36
C VAL A 92 -9.10 -13.61 2.53
N GLN A 93 -9.78 -13.77 3.65
CA GLN A 93 -11.08 -13.13 3.89
C GLN A 93 -11.02 -11.66 4.33
N PRO A 94 -9.93 -11.07 4.88
CA PRO A 94 -9.95 -9.68 5.32
C PRO A 94 -10.43 -8.72 4.22
N HIS A 95 -11.41 -7.86 4.55
CA HIS A 95 -11.96 -6.88 3.61
C HIS A 95 -10.97 -5.73 3.34
N SER A 96 -10.05 -5.48 4.26
CA SER A 96 -9.03 -4.43 4.14
C SER A 96 -7.77 -4.79 4.93
N GLY A 97 -6.66 -4.08 4.69
CA GLY A 97 -5.46 -4.18 5.52
C GLY A 97 -5.72 -3.82 6.98
N SER A 98 -6.56 -2.82 7.25
CA SER A 98 -6.91 -2.44 8.63
C SER A 98 -7.64 -3.54 9.38
N GLN A 99 -8.55 -4.28 8.72
CA GLN A 99 -9.22 -5.43 9.33
C GLN A 99 -8.28 -6.64 9.50
N ALA A 100 -7.34 -6.82 8.57
CA ALA A 100 -6.28 -7.81 8.74
C ALA A 100 -5.43 -7.52 10.00
N ASN A 101 -5.01 -6.25 10.16
CA ASN A 101 -4.25 -5.83 11.35
C ASN A 101 -5.08 -5.95 12.64
N PHE A 102 -6.35 -5.57 12.59
CA PHE A 102 -7.27 -5.76 13.73
C PHE A 102 -7.35 -7.23 14.15
N ALA A 103 -7.54 -8.15 13.20
CA ALA A 103 -7.62 -9.57 13.48
C ALA A 103 -6.32 -10.12 14.11
N VAL A 104 -5.15 -9.67 13.64
CA VAL A 104 -3.86 -10.07 14.23
C VAL A 104 -3.77 -9.61 15.69
N TYR A 105 -4.04 -8.34 15.99
CA TYR A 105 -3.97 -7.84 17.36
C TYR A 105 -4.94 -8.58 18.28
N THR A 106 -6.21 -8.73 17.87
CA THR A 106 -7.24 -9.38 18.70
C THR A 106 -7.05 -10.89 18.86
N ALA A 107 -6.35 -11.54 17.92
CA ALA A 107 -6.09 -12.98 17.99
C ALA A 107 -5.17 -13.37 19.14
N VAL A 108 -4.20 -12.51 19.49
CA VAL A 108 -3.08 -12.91 20.36
C VAL A 108 -2.77 -11.93 21.49
N LEU A 109 -3.40 -10.77 21.53
CA LEU A 109 -3.15 -9.75 22.53
C LEU A 109 -4.39 -9.48 23.40
N PRO A 110 -4.24 -9.42 24.74
CA PRO A 110 -5.30 -8.87 25.58
C PRO A 110 -5.43 -7.36 25.34
N LEU A 111 -6.62 -6.82 25.58
CA LEU A 111 -6.86 -5.37 25.53
C LEU A 111 -5.89 -4.64 26.47
N GLY A 112 -5.37 -3.50 26.03
CA GLY A 112 -4.40 -2.70 26.77
C GLY A 112 -2.96 -3.20 26.63
N ALA A 113 -2.70 -4.33 25.97
CA ALA A 113 -1.34 -4.84 25.78
C ALA A 113 -0.43 -3.76 25.16
N LYS A 114 0.85 -3.78 25.60
CA LYS A 114 1.86 -2.86 25.09
C LYS A 114 2.42 -3.35 23.77
N ILE A 115 2.44 -2.48 22.76
CA ILE A 115 2.95 -2.74 21.41
C ILE A 115 4.01 -1.70 21.08
N LEU A 116 5.13 -2.13 20.51
CA LEU A 116 6.15 -1.24 19.94
C LEU A 116 5.89 -1.09 18.43
N GLY A 117 5.61 0.12 17.96
CA GLY A 117 5.26 0.39 16.57
C GLY A 117 5.97 1.61 15.99
N MET A 118 6.06 1.70 14.67
CA MET A 118 6.68 2.83 13.99
C MET A 118 5.82 4.09 14.12
N ASN A 119 6.46 5.21 14.48
CA ASN A 119 5.80 6.52 14.56
C ASN A 119 5.17 6.90 13.21
N LEU A 120 3.93 7.39 13.23
CA LEU A 120 3.20 7.78 12.02
C LEU A 120 3.93 8.85 11.21
N SER A 121 4.49 9.87 11.87
CA SER A 121 5.24 10.94 11.20
C SER A 121 6.60 10.47 10.65
N HIS A 122 7.10 9.33 11.10
CA HIS A 122 8.32 8.70 10.61
C HIS A 122 8.06 7.61 9.55
N GLY A 123 6.82 7.50 9.08
CA GLY A 123 6.44 6.60 8.00
C GLY A 123 5.52 5.44 8.41
N GLY A 124 5.14 5.30 9.67
CA GLY A 124 4.20 4.29 10.14
C GLY A 124 2.81 4.36 9.49
N HIS A 125 1.95 3.42 9.83
CA HIS A 125 0.56 3.39 9.38
C HIS A 125 -0.39 3.77 10.52
N LEU A 126 -1.62 4.24 10.19
CA LEU A 126 -2.65 4.57 11.19
C LEU A 126 -2.93 3.43 12.17
N THR A 127 -2.93 2.18 11.70
CA THR A 127 -3.14 0.98 12.52
C THR A 127 -1.94 0.59 13.38
N HIS A 128 -0.87 1.38 13.38
CA HIS A 128 0.30 1.21 14.24
C HIS A 128 0.27 2.17 15.44
N GLY A 129 -0.92 2.36 16.04
CA GLY A 129 -1.07 3.08 17.30
C GLY A 129 -1.53 4.53 17.19
N ASN A 130 -2.09 4.96 16.05
CA ASN A 130 -2.66 6.30 15.98
C ASN A 130 -3.85 6.43 16.93
N PRO A 131 -3.93 7.48 17.79
CA PRO A 131 -5.01 7.64 18.79
C PRO A 131 -6.43 7.69 18.21
N ALA A 132 -6.58 8.10 16.96
CA ALA A 132 -7.89 8.11 16.28
C ALA A 132 -8.30 6.72 15.76
N ASN A 133 -7.36 5.79 15.66
CA ASN A 133 -7.57 4.43 15.14
C ASN A 133 -7.90 3.46 16.28
N PHE A 134 -8.55 2.32 15.94
CA PHE A 134 -8.84 1.26 16.90
C PHE A 134 -7.59 0.82 17.67
N SER A 135 -6.43 0.74 16.98
CA SER A 135 -5.19 0.28 17.56
C SER A 135 -4.72 1.17 18.73
N GLY A 136 -4.73 2.49 18.56
CA GLY A 136 -4.39 3.42 19.63
C GLY A 136 -5.46 3.58 20.72
N LYS A 137 -6.71 3.12 20.46
CA LYS A 137 -7.81 3.12 21.44
C LYS A 137 -7.83 1.86 22.29
N GLN A 138 -7.38 0.73 21.76
CA GLN A 138 -7.48 -0.59 22.43
C GLN A 138 -6.15 -1.07 23.03
N TYR A 139 -5.03 -0.54 22.56
CA TYR A 139 -3.68 -0.97 22.96
C TYR A 139 -2.80 0.21 23.36
N THR A 140 -1.78 -0.07 24.16
CA THR A 140 -0.80 0.93 24.58
C THR A 140 0.40 0.89 23.63
N PHE A 141 0.53 1.89 22.79
CA PHE A 141 1.64 1.97 21.85
C PHE A 141 2.83 2.78 22.39
N VAL A 142 4.00 2.17 22.35
CA VAL A 142 5.30 2.85 22.40
C VAL A 142 5.81 2.96 20.98
N GLN A 143 6.47 4.06 20.65
CA GLN A 143 6.89 4.33 19.29
C GLN A 143 8.40 4.24 19.13
N TYR A 144 8.86 3.66 18.02
CA TYR A 144 10.21 3.85 17.50
C TYR A 144 10.17 4.73 16.25
N GLY A 145 11.31 5.31 15.90
CA GLY A 145 11.41 6.23 14.78
C GLY A 145 12.58 5.93 13.86
N VAL A 146 12.93 6.94 13.09
CA VAL A 146 14.12 6.98 12.24
C VAL A 146 15.10 8.02 12.79
N ARG A 147 16.38 7.86 12.49
CA ARG A 147 17.42 8.82 12.83
C ARG A 147 17.20 10.13 12.08
N GLU A 148 17.48 11.24 12.74
CA GLU A 148 17.28 12.58 12.16
C GLU A 148 18.24 12.86 11.01
N ASP A 149 19.50 12.44 11.16
CA ASP A 149 20.58 12.67 10.20
C ASP A 149 20.42 11.87 8.90
N THR A 150 19.98 10.61 8.98
CA THR A 150 19.92 9.68 7.86
C THR A 150 18.52 9.36 7.38
N GLY A 151 17.50 9.54 8.22
CA GLY A 151 16.14 9.06 7.98
C GLY A 151 16.00 7.53 8.02
N LEU A 152 17.01 6.79 8.50
CA LEU A 152 17.00 5.33 8.58
C LEU A 152 16.49 4.85 9.95
N ILE A 153 15.87 3.66 9.97
CA ILE A 153 15.48 2.99 11.22
C ILE A 153 16.74 2.73 12.05
N ASP A 154 16.73 3.15 13.31
CA ASP A 154 17.77 2.84 14.28
C ASP A 154 17.42 1.54 15.02
N TYR A 155 17.99 0.45 14.58
CA TYR A 155 17.72 -0.88 15.16
C TYR A 155 18.30 -1.04 16.57
N ASP A 156 19.36 -0.32 16.92
CA ASP A 156 19.97 -0.39 18.25
C ASP A 156 19.13 0.39 19.27
N GLU A 157 18.63 1.57 18.89
CA GLU A 157 17.66 2.30 19.70
C GLU A 157 16.35 1.50 19.84
N LEU A 158 15.86 0.90 18.76
CA LEU A 158 14.67 0.03 18.79
C LEU A 158 14.87 -1.13 19.77
N ALA A 159 16.02 -1.80 19.76
CA ALA A 159 16.35 -2.86 20.69
C ALA A 159 16.39 -2.34 22.15
N ALA A 160 16.97 -1.17 22.40
CA ALA A 160 17.00 -0.55 23.72
C ALA A 160 15.57 -0.21 24.22
N ILE A 161 14.72 0.34 23.35
CA ILE A 161 13.30 0.58 23.66
C ILE A 161 12.59 -0.74 23.98
N ALA A 162 12.76 -1.77 23.16
CA ALA A 162 12.13 -3.09 23.38
C ALA A 162 12.54 -3.70 24.71
N GLN A 163 13.83 -3.62 25.08
CA GLN A 163 14.34 -4.12 26.37
C GLN A 163 13.76 -3.35 27.56
N ARG A 164 13.63 -2.02 27.46
CA ARG A 164 13.07 -1.18 28.52
C ARG A 164 11.56 -1.38 28.68
N GLU A 165 10.84 -1.41 27.55
CA GLU A 165 9.37 -1.38 27.55
C GLU A 165 8.72 -2.77 27.63
N LYS A 166 9.44 -3.82 27.25
CA LYS A 166 8.96 -5.22 27.23
C LYS A 166 7.58 -5.35 26.54
N PRO A 167 7.45 -4.92 25.28
CA PRO A 167 6.19 -5.01 24.57
C PRO A 167 5.78 -6.48 24.37
N ALA A 168 4.47 -6.75 24.30
CA ALA A 168 3.96 -8.06 23.91
C ALA A 168 4.09 -8.34 22.42
N MET A 169 4.18 -7.25 21.60
CA MET A 169 4.34 -7.34 20.14
C MET A 169 5.18 -6.17 19.62
N ILE A 170 6.01 -6.44 18.63
CA ILE A 170 6.69 -5.42 17.80
C ILE A 170 6.02 -5.43 16.44
N THR A 171 5.48 -4.28 16.04
CA THR A 171 4.89 -4.10 14.70
C THR A 171 5.88 -3.38 13.80
N VAL A 172 6.21 -3.99 12.67
CA VAL A 172 7.10 -3.44 11.65
C VAL A 172 6.36 -3.29 10.32
N GLY A 173 6.60 -2.17 9.64
CA GLY A 173 6.00 -1.85 8.35
C GLY A 173 5.80 -0.35 8.21
N ALA A 174 5.80 0.13 6.99
CA ALA A 174 5.75 1.55 6.73
C ALA A 174 4.93 1.89 5.48
N SER A 175 4.25 3.03 5.55
CA SER A 175 3.55 3.65 4.43
C SER A 175 4.42 4.65 3.67
N ALA A 176 5.53 5.09 4.27
CA ALA A 176 6.36 6.18 3.75
C ALA A 176 7.85 6.01 4.10
N TYR A 177 8.36 4.79 4.08
CA TYR A 177 9.78 4.48 4.28
C TYR A 177 10.37 3.91 2.99
N SER A 178 11.43 4.53 2.48
CA SER A 178 11.96 4.25 1.15
C SER A 178 13.15 3.29 1.11
N ARG A 179 13.59 2.76 2.26
CA ARG A 179 14.74 1.85 2.33
C ARG A 179 14.31 0.43 2.69
N VAL A 180 15.22 -0.50 2.50
CA VAL A 180 15.04 -1.90 2.92
C VAL A 180 14.83 -1.97 4.43
N ILE A 181 13.89 -2.80 4.86
CA ILE A 181 13.66 -3.15 6.27
C ILE A 181 14.36 -4.48 6.54
N ASP A 182 15.20 -4.50 7.57
CA ASP A 182 15.85 -5.71 8.05
C ASP A 182 14.92 -6.51 8.97
N PHE A 183 14.11 -7.38 8.37
CA PHE A 183 13.18 -8.22 9.11
C PHE A 183 13.87 -9.28 9.98
N ALA A 184 15.07 -9.72 9.62
CA ALA A 184 15.85 -10.66 10.42
C ALA A 184 16.25 -10.02 11.76
N ARG A 185 16.80 -8.81 11.70
CA ARG A 185 17.15 -8.02 12.88
C ARG A 185 15.93 -7.69 13.74
N MET A 186 14.79 -7.32 13.12
CA MET A 186 13.53 -7.13 13.84
C MET A 186 13.08 -8.39 14.58
N GLY A 187 13.19 -9.56 13.93
CA GLY A 187 12.87 -10.86 14.55
C GLY A 187 13.77 -11.20 15.72
N GLU A 188 15.07 -10.92 15.62
CA GLU A 188 16.01 -11.09 16.75
C GLU A 188 15.63 -10.22 17.95
N ILE A 189 15.33 -8.94 17.70
CA ILE A 189 14.92 -8.00 18.75
C ILE A 189 13.62 -8.48 19.42
N ALA A 190 12.61 -8.88 18.65
CA ALA A 190 11.34 -9.36 19.19
C ALA A 190 11.56 -10.60 20.07
N ARG A 191 12.31 -11.59 19.59
CA ARG A 191 12.64 -12.80 20.36
C ARG A 191 13.40 -12.49 21.64
N SER A 192 14.32 -11.50 21.62
CA SER A 192 15.13 -11.15 22.79
C SER A 192 14.32 -10.64 23.98
N VAL A 193 13.09 -10.18 23.74
CA VAL A 193 12.17 -9.69 24.78
C VAL A 193 10.91 -10.56 24.94
N GLY A 194 10.80 -11.66 24.21
CA GLY A 194 9.63 -12.55 24.24
C GLY A 194 8.40 -11.97 23.56
N ALA A 195 8.56 -11.00 22.67
CA ALA A 195 7.48 -10.37 21.92
C ALA A 195 7.17 -11.11 20.61
N PHE A 196 5.93 -11.06 20.15
CA PHE A 196 5.59 -11.41 18.79
C PHE A 196 6.18 -10.39 17.80
N LEU A 197 6.65 -10.86 16.63
CA LEU A 197 6.92 -9.99 15.50
C LEU A 197 5.74 -10.01 14.53
N PHE A 198 5.15 -8.84 14.30
CA PHE A 198 4.10 -8.62 13.33
C PHE A 198 4.60 -7.68 12.21
N ALA A 199 4.59 -8.14 10.95
CA ALA A 199 5.02 -7.36 9.80
C ALA A 199 3.83 -6.97 8.90
N ASP A 200 3.55 -5.67 8.79
CA ASP A 200 2.61 -5.11 7.82
C ASP A 200 3.38 -4.69 6.56
N ILE A 201 3.31 -5.51 5.52
CA ILE A 201 4.00 -5.27 4.25
C ILE A 201 3.10 -4.65 3.17
N ALA A 202 1.99 -4.04 3.54
CA ALA A 202 0.99 -3.55 2.59
C ALA A 202 1.58 -2.74 1.43
N HIS A 203 2.58 -1.91 1.67
CA HIS A 203 3.22 -1.12 0.62
C HIS A 203 4.18 -1.91 -0.26
N ILE A 204 4.90 -2.85 0.29
CA ILE A 204 5.99 -3.58 -0.39
C ILE A 204 5.64 -5.02 -0.77
N ALA A 205 4.39 -5.44 -0.58
CA ALA A 205 4.01 -6.86 -0.74
C ALA A 205 4.29 -7.41 -2.14
N GLY A 206 4.09 -6.63 -3.19
CA GLY A 206 4.45 -7.04 -4.55
C GLY A 206 5.96 -7.24 -4.73
N LEU A 207 6.77 -6.38 -4.12
CA LEU A 207 8.22 -6.48 -4.16
C LEU A 207 8.72 -7.69 -3.36
N VAL A 208 8.09 -7.98 -2.21
CA VAL A 208 8.37 -9.18 -1.40
C VAL A 208 7.98 -10.44 -2.17
N ALA A 209 6.79 -10.48 -2.75
CA ALA A 209 6.30 -11.60 -3.54
C ALA A 209 7.20 -11.91 -4.76
N ALA A 210 7.75 -10.88 -5.38
CA ALA A 210 8.67 -11.00 -6.52
C ALA A 210 10.13 -11.27 -6.12
N GLY A 211 10.45 -11.31 -4.82
CA GLY A 211 11.84 -11.47 -4.33
C GLY A 211 12.74 -10.25 -4.56
N VAL A 212 12.15 -9.08 -4.82
CA VAL A 212 12.87 -7.81 -5.03
C VAL A 212 13.15 -7.09 -3.70
N HIS A 213 12.35 -7.38 -2.66
CA HIS A 213 12.56 -6.94 -1.29
C HIS A 213 12.64 -8.17 -0.38
N PRO A 214 13.46 -8.17 0.69
CA PRO A 214 13.51 -9.26 1.67
C PRO A 214 12.12 -9.59 2.24
N SER A 215 11.85 -10.88 2.44
CA SER A 215 10.58 -11.36 3.01
C SER A 215 10.62 -11.38 4.53
N PRO A 216 9.56 -10.89 5.22
CA PRO A 216 9.42 -11.05 6.67
C PRO A 216 8.95 -12.46 7.07
N VAL A 217 8.37 -13.25 6.14
CA VAL A 217 7.70 -14.52 6.46
C VAL A 217 8.56 -15.50 7.27
N PRO A 218 9.88 -15.66 7.00
CA PRO A 218 10.73 -16.51 7.81
C PRO A 218 10.97 -16.01 9.25
N HIS A 219 10.78 -14.72 9.49
CA HIS A 219 11.19 -14.03 10.72
C HIS A 219 10.02 -13.61 11.61
N ALA A 220 8.85 -13.36 11.01
CA ALA A 220 7.66 -12.86 11.69
C ALA A 220 6.71 -13.98 12.08
N ASP A 221 5.93 -13.75 13.15
CA ASP A 221 4.84 -14.63 13.56
C ASP A 221 3.59 -14.38 12.71
N PHE A 222 3.36 -13.09 12.36
CA PHE A 222 2.25 -12.63 11.56
C PHE A 222 2.74 -11.68 10.47
N VAL A 223 2.18 -11.82 9.28
CA VAL A 223 2.41 -10.88 8.17
C VAL A 223 1.06 -10.49 7.59
N THR A 224 0.81 -9.19 7.46
CA THR A 224 -0.39 -8.71 6.77
C THR A 224 -0.03 -7.90 5.55
N THR A 225 -0.96 -7.83 4.63
CA THR A 225 -0.86 -6.93 3.47
C THR A 225 -2.23 -6.52 2.97
N THR A 226 -2.25 -5.44 2.19
CA THR A 226 -3.31 -5.14 1.24
C THR A 226 -3.03 -5.84 -0.08
N THR A 227 -4.06 -6.05 -0.89
CA THR A 227 -3.91 -6.73 -2.20
C THR A 227 -3.87 -5.77 -3.39
N HIS A 228 -4.14 -4.48 -3.20
CA HIS A 228 -4.39 -3.49 -4.26
C HIS A 228 -3.27 -2.47 -4.52
N LYS A 229 -2.10 -2.59 -3.84
CA LYS A 229 -0.96 -1.66 -4.04
C LYS A 229 0.05 -2.26 -5.02
N THR A 230 1.25 -2.59 -4.56
CA THR A 230 2.28 -3.23 -5.40
C THR A 230 1.91 -4.63 -5.89
N LEU A 231 0.99 -5.34 -5.21
CA LEU A 231 0.42 -6.61 -5.71
C LEU A 231 -0.51 -6.42 -6.93
N ARG A 232 -1.01 -5.20 -7.17
CA ARG A 232 -1.84 -4.90 -8.35
C ARG A 232 -3.17 -5.67 -8.42
N GLY A 233 -3.71 -6.10 -7.26
CA GLY A 233 -4.95 -6.89 -7.16
C GLY A 233 -6.18 -6.06 -6.79
N PRO A 234 -7.25 -6.73 -6.34
CA PRO A 234 -8.46 -6.07 -5.87
C PRO A 234 -8.22 -5.38 -4.53
N ARG A 235 -9.06 -4.41 -4.17
CA ARG A 235 -9.06 -3.83 -2.83
C ARG A 235 -9.47 -4.88 -1.80
N GLY A 236 -8.58 -5.15 -0.85
CA GLY A 236 -8.76 -6.17 0.18
C GLY A 236 -7.52 -6.31 1.06
N GLY A 237 -7.55 -7.24 1.99
CA GLY A 237 -6.45 -7.62 2.87
C GLY A 237 -6.11 -9.10 2.78
N LEU A 238 -4.98 -9.47 3.37
CA LEU A 238 -4.47 -10.83 3.50
C LEU A 238 -3.71 -10.94 4.82
N ILE A 239 -3.86 -12.08 5.51
CA ILE A 239 -3.06 -12.43 6.67
C ILE A 239 -2.29 -13.70 6.36
N LEU A 240 -1.00 -13.70 6.65
CA LEU A 240 -0.14 -14.86 6.63
C LEU A 240 0.39 -15.08 8.05
N CYS A 241 0.52 -16.32 8.48
CA CYS A 241 1.10 -16.61 9.78
C CYS A 241 1.74 -18.00 9.83
N LYS A 242 2.45 -18.27 10.92
CA LYS A 242 2.90 -19.63 11.25
C LYS A 242 1.70 -20.53 11.56
N ALA A 243 1.79 -21.81 11.26
CA ALA A 243 0.70 -22.78 11.47
C ALA A 243 0.17 -22.82 12.91
N ALA A 244 1.05 -22.59 13.89
CA ALA A 244 0.69 -22.52 15.30
C ALA A 244 -0.36 -21.47 15.64
N HIS A 245 -0.47 -20.40 14.85
CA HIS A 245 -1.39 -19.28 15.05
C HIS A 245 -2.63 -19.33 14.15
N ALA A 246 -2.70 -20.27 13.21
CA ALA A 246 -3.75 -20.35 12.20
C ALA A 246 -5.17 -20.31 12.81
N LYS A 247 -5.44 -21.16 13.79
CA LYS A 247 -6.76 -21.23 14.46
C LYS A 247 -7.15 -19.92 15.15
N ALA A 248 -6.20 -19.25 15.80
CA ALA A 248 -6.44 -17.98 16.50
C ALA A 248 -6.77 -16.87 15.48
N ILE A 249 -6.01 -16.78 14.39
CA ILE A 249 -6.22 -15.80 13.31
C ILE A 249 -7.59 -16.04 12.64
N ASP A 250 -7.90 -17.28 12.26
CA ASP A 250 -9.15 -17.59 11.61
C ASP A 250 -10.35 -17.27 12.50
N SER A 251 -10.28 -17.60 13.79
CA SER A 251 -11.33 -17.30 14.76
C SER A 251 -11.47 -15.79 15.04
N ALA A 252 -10.36 -15.05 15.08
CA ALA A 252 -10.38 -13.61 15.30
C ALA A 252 -10.96 -12.85 14.10
N LEU A 253 -10.81 -13.42 12.90
CA LEU A 253 -11.42 -12.83 11.71
C LEU A 253 -12.89 -13.24 11.58
N PHE A 254 -13.19 -14.53 11.53
CA PHE A 254 -14.55 -15.04 11.55
C PHE A 254 -14.73 -16.05 12.68
N PRO A 255 -15.67 -15.85 13.62
CA PRO A 255 -16.69 -14.78 13.67
C PRO A 255 -16.24 -13.49 14.38
N GLY A 256 -14.96 -13.33 14.75
CA GLY A 256 -14.50 -12.28 15.65
C GLY A 256 -14.64 -10.85 15.10
N ALA A 257 -14.29 -10.61 13.85
CA ALA A 257 -14.24 -9.26 13.24
C ALA A 257 -15.14 -9.10 12.02
N GLN A 258 -15.45 -10.19 11.32
CA GLN A 258 -16.22 -10.20 10.08
C GLN A 258 -17.31 -11.27 10.12
N GLY A 259 -18.34 -11.11 9.27
CA GLY A 259 -19.35 -12.11 8.95
C GLY A 259 -19.10 -12.73 7.58
N GLY A 260 -20.08 -12.66 6.67
CA GLY A 260 -20.00 -13.23 5.33
C GLY A 260 -18.81 -12.67 4.52
N PRO A 261 -17.92 -13.54 4.03
CA PRO A 261 -16.79 -13.12 3.22
C PRO A 261 -17.23 -12.61 1.84
N LEU A 262 -16.48 -11.71 1.26
CA LEU A 262 -16.73 -11.17 -0.07
C LEU A 262 -16.17 -12.14 -1.13
N MET A 263 -16.94 -13.15 -1.51
CA MET A 263 -16.48 -14.24 -2.38
C MET A 263 -16.01 -13.75 -3.76
N HIS A 264 -16.64 -12.72 -4.32
CA HIS A 264 -16.21 -12.07 -5.56
C HIS A 264 -14.83 -11.37 -5.42
N VAL A 265 -14.55 -10.78 -4.26
CA VAL A 265 -13.21 -10.19 -3.98
C VAL A 265 -12.17 -11.29 -3.74
N ILE A 266 -12.54 -12.39 -3.08
CA ILE A 266 -11.65 -13.57 -2.90
C ILE A 266 -11.29 -14.19 -4.25
N ALA A 267 -12.26 -14.31 -5.18
CA ALA A 267 -11.99 -14.73 -6.54
C ALA A 267 -11.00 -13.81 -7.26
N ALA A 268 -11.19 -12.51 -7.12
CA ALA A 268 -10.28 -11.50 -7.66
C ALA A 268 -8.87 -11.56 -7.03
N LYS A 269 -8.76 -11.88 -5.73
CA LYS A 269 -7.47 -12.18 -5.07
C LYS A 269 -6.82 -13.43 -5.66
N ALA A 270 -7.60 -14.49 -5.94
CA ALA A 270 -7.09 -15.68 -6.57
C ALA A 270 -6.51 -15.39 -7.96
N VAL A 271 -7.17 -14.56 -8.76
CA VAL A 271 -6.64 -14.08 -10.05
C VAL A 271 -5.33 -13.31 -9.85
N CYS A 272 -5.33 -12.32 -8.97
CA CYS A 272 -4.16 -11.50 -8.66
C CYS A 272 -2.95 -12.35 -8.25
N PHE A 273 -3.12 -13.27 -7.31
CA PHE A 273 -2.03 -14.14 -6.84
C PHE A 273 -1.52 -15.06 -7.95
N GLY A 274 -2.42 -15.52 -8.83
CA GLY A 274 -2.03 -16.29 -10.02
C GLY A 274 -1.16 -15.47 -10.99
N GLU A 275 -1.47 -14.19 -11.21
CA GLU A 275 -0.65 -13.28 -12.00
C GLU A 275 0.71 -13.00 -11.32
N CYS A 276 0.70 -12.83 -9.99
CA CYS A 276 1.94 -12.58 -9.22
C CYS A 276 2.91 -13.79 -9.20
N LEU A 277 2.43 -15.01 -9.44
CA LEU A 277 3.26 -16.21 -9.55
C LEU A 277 3.98 -16.33 -10.90
N LYS A 278 3.62 -15.53 -11.90
CA LYS A 278 4.23 -15.56 -13.24
C LYS A 278 5.58 -14.81 -13.25
N PRO A 279 6.54 -15.21 -14.10
CA PRO A 279 7.83 -14.53 -14.23
C PRO A 279 7.72 -13.05 -14.59
N GLU A 280 6.70 -12.66 -15.36
CA GLU A 280 6.46 -11.30 -15.81
C GLU A 280 6.21 -10.35 -14.61
N PHE A 281 5.65 -10.87 -13.53
CA PHE A 281 5.42 -10.07 -12.31
C PHE A 281 6.74 -9.70 -11.63
N LYS A 282 7.75 -10.56 -11.68
CA LYS A 282 9.10 -10.24 -11.19
C LYS A 282 9.73 -9.11 -12.01
N THR A 283 9.68 -9.21 -13.33
CA THR A 283 10.17 -8.17 -14.25
C THR A 283 9.47 -6.83 -13.99
N TYR A 284 8.15 -6.84 -13.82
CA TYR A 284 7.36 -5.67 -13.46
C TYR A 284 7.81 -5.06 -12.12
N SER A 285 8.00 -5.88 -11.10
CA SER A 285 8.40 -5.44 -9.76
C SER A 285 9.82 -4.85 -9.75
N GLU A 286 10.75 -5.43 -10.51
CA GLU A 286 12.09 -4.87 -10.71
C GLU A 286 12.02 -3.51 -11.43
N GLN A 287 11.13 -3.39 -12.44
CA GLN A 287 10.95 -2.13 -13.17
C GLN A 287 10.38 -1.04 -12.28
N ILE A 288 9.47 -1.35 -11.35
CA ILE A 288 8.97 -0.38 -10.36
C ILE A 288 10.14 0.25 -9.60
N VAL A 289 11.08 -0.55 -9.11
CA VAL A 289 12.22 -0.06 -8.32
C VAL A 289 13.19 0.75 -9.19
N LYS A 290 13.45 0.31 -10.43
CA LYS A 290 14.28 1.08 -11.39
C LYS A 290 13.67 2.45 -11.67
N ASN A 291 12.38 2.50 -11.95
CA ASN A 291 11.65 3.76 -12.17
C ASN A 291 11.70 4.66 -10.93
N SER A 292 11.48 4.10 -9.74
CA SER A 292 11.53 4.85 -8.49
C SER A 292 12.91 5.49 -8.25
N ARG A 293 13.98 4.73 -8.48
CA ARG A 293 15.36 5.24 -8.38
C ARG A 293 15.66 6.31 -9.42
N ALA A 294 15.24 6.11 -10.66
CA ALA A 294 15.43 7.08 -11.74
C ALA A 294 14.69 8.38 -11.46
N LEU A 295 13.43 8.31 -11.00
CA LEU A 295 12.64 9.49 -10.66
C LEU A 295 13.23 10.23 -9.45
N ALA A 296 13.64 9.52 -8.41
CA ALA A 296 14.30 10.12 -7.25
C ALA A 296 15.60 10.84 -7.65
N ALA A 297 16.44 10.23 -8.48
CA ALA A 297 17.68 10.85 -8.99
C ALA A 297 17.37 12.08 -9.86
N ALA A 298 16.33 12.03 -10.70
CA ALA A 298 15.92 13.17 -11.51
C ALA A 298 15.40 14.35 -10.67
N MET A 299 14.76 14.08 -9.52
CA MET A 299 14.35 15.11 -8.56
C MET A 299 15.57 15.70 -7.83
N VAL A 300 16.52 14.87 -7.41
CA VAL A 300 17.79 15.35 -6.80
C VAL A 300 18.56 16.25 -7.77
N LYS A 301 18.67 15.88 -9.05
CA LYS A 301 19.30 16.70 -10.09
C LYS A 301 18.66 18.10 -10.22
N ARG A 302 17.38 18.22 -9.87
CA ARG A 302 16.62 19.49 -9.87
C ARG A 302 16.65 20.22 -8.51
N GLY A 303 17.50 19.77 -7.57
CA GLY A 303 17.74 20.42 -6.29
C GLY A 303 16.79 19.99 -5.16
N TYR A 304 15.93 18.98 -5.35
CA TYR A 304 15.04 18.52 -4.28
C TYR A 304 15.75 17.57 -3.32
N LYS A 305 15.47 17.77 -2.02
CA LYS A 305 15.95 16.86 -0.97
C LYS A 305 15.07 15.63 -0.89
N ILE A 306 15.64 14.46 -1.19
CA ILE A 306 15.00 13.18 -0.98
C ILE A 306 15.36 12.68 0.42
N LEU A 307 14.34 12.34 1.23
CA LEU A 307 14.57 11.68 2.51
C LEU A 307 15.33 10.37 2.30
N THR A 308 16.22 10.04 3.24
CA THR A 308 17.13 8.88 3.16
C THR A 308 18.12 8.92 1.98
N GLY A 309 18.21 10.03 1.22
CA GLY A 309 19.10 10.18 0.07
C GLY A 309 18.75 9.35 -1.16
N GLY A 310 17.57 8.68 -1.20
CA GLY A 310 17.14 7.87 -2.34
C GLY A 310 16.11 6.82 -1.97
N THR A 311 15.99 5.76 -2.80
CA THR A 311 15.02 4.70 -2.57
C THR A 311 15.54 3.31 -2.97
N ASP A 312 15.12 2.29 -2.23
CA ASP A 312 15.34 0.87 -2.53
C ASP A 312 14.04 0.16 -2.93
N ASN A 313 12.90 0.87 -2.92
CA ASN A 313 11.59 0.30 -3.21
C ASN A 313 10.78 1.15 -4.21
N HIS A 314 9.46 1.10 -4.14
CA HIS A 314 8.52 1.70 -5.09
C HIS A 314 8.19 3.18 -4.82
N LEU A 315 8.70 3.77 -3.75
CA LEU A 315 8.36 5.13 -3.34
C LEU A 315 9.56 5.88 -2.78
N PHE A 316 9.42 7.20 -2.72
CA PHE A 316 10.30 8.09 -1.97
C PHE A 316 9.55 9.33 -1.49
N LEU A 317 10.16 10.03 -0.55
CA LEU A 317 9.65 11.29 -0.01
C LEU A 317 10.55 12.45 -0.42
N VAL A 318 9.96 13.51 -0.93
CA VAL A 318 10.60 14.81 -1.14
C VAL A 318 10.32 15.68 0.08
N ASP A 319 11.35 16.18 0.74
CA ASP A 319 11.26 17.16 1.82
C ASP A 319 11.33 18.58 1.24
N LEU A 320 10.20 19.27 1.20
CA LEU A 320 10.08 20.61 0.63
C LEU A 320 10.78 21.69 1.47
N ARG A 321 11.06 21.42 2.74
CA ARG A 321 11.72 22.39 3.64
C ARG A 321 13.12 22.80 3.17
N GLY A 322 13.77 21.93 2.36
CA GLY A 322 15.14 22.18 1.89
C GLY A 322 15.26 23.31 0.89
N ASN A 323 14.37 23.37 -0.10
CA ASN A 323 14.46 24.33 -1.22
C ASN A 323 13.19 25.16 -1.46
N LEU A 324 12.09 24.81 -0.82
CA LEU A 324 10.80 25.54 -0.89
C LEU A 324 10.20 25.66 0.52
N PRO A 325 10.91 26.31 1.48
CA PRO A 325 10.54 26.29 2.89
C PRO A 325 9.17 26.90 3.20
N GLU A 326 8.68 27.82 2.38
CA GLU A 326 7.36 28.44 2.56
C GLU A 326 6.22 27.59 1.96
N LEU A 327 6.54 26.67 1.04
CA LEU A 327 5.53 25.84 0.38
C LEU A 327 5.09 24.71 1.30
N THR A 328 3.76 24.63 1.57
CA THR A 328 3.20 23.48 2.28
C THR A 328 2.96 22.32 1.31
N ALA A 329 3.10 21.10 1.80
CA ALA A 329 2.83 19.92 0.98
C ALA A 329 1.36 19.85 0.53
N LYS A 330 0.43 20.41 1.33
CA LYS A 330 -0.97 20.55 0.92
C LYS A 330 -1.10 21.39 -0.35
N LYS A 331 -0.51 22.58 -0.38
CA LYS A 331 -0.58 23.46 -1.56
C LYS A 331 0.14 22.84 -2.75
N ALA A 332 1.29 22.17 -2.53
CA ALA A 332 1.99 21.44 -3.59
C ALA A 332 1.13 20.35 -4.22
N GLN A 333 0.49 19.50 -3.40
CA GLN A 333 -0.42 18.45 -3.86
C GLN A 333 -1.58 19.03 -4.68
N GLU A 334 -2.28 20.05 -4.15
CA GLU A 334 -3.44 20.65 -4.79
C GLU A 334 -3.07 21.29 -6.14
N THR A 335 -1.91 21.95 -6.22
CA THR A 335 -1.49 22.62 -7.46
C THR A 335 -0.95 21.62 -8.50
N LEU A 336 -0.25 20.56 -8.08
CA LEU A 336 0.19 19.49 -8.98
C LEU A 336 -1.00 18.72 -9.56
N ASP A 337 -2.05 18.50 -8.78
CA ASP A 337 -3.29 17.86 -9.28
C ASP A 337 -3.95 18.70 -10.38
N LEU A 338 -3.94 20.05 -10.25
CA LEU A 338 -4.36 20.94 -11.33
C LEU A 338 -3.50 20.80 -12.59
N ALA A 339 -2.28 20.34 -12.49
CA ALA A 339 -1.39 20.03 -13.62
C ALA A 339 -1.51 18.59 -14.12
N HIS A 340 -2.50 17.83 -13.65
CA HIS A 340 -2.72 16.41 -13.93
C HIS A 340 -1.58 15.51 -13.43
N ILE A 341 -0.98 15.87 -12.29
CA ILE A 341 0.02 15.07 -11.59
C ILE A 341 -0.52 14.75 -10.20
N THR A 342 -0.99 13.53 -10.02
CA THR A 342 -1.65 13.09 -8.80
C THR A 342 -0.63 12.42 -7.85
N LEU A 343 -0.43 13.04 -6.68
CA LEU A 343 0.41 12.52 -5.58
C LEU A 343 -0.21 12.92 -4.25
N ASN A 344 0.40 12.53 -3.12
CA ASN A 344 -0.13 12.92 -1.82
C ASN A 344 0.88 13.70 -0.97
N LYS A 345 0.35 14.66 -0.20
CA LYS A 345 1.10 15.26 0.92
C LYS A 345 1.42 14.20 1.96
N ASN A 346 2.56 14.34 2.61
CA ASN A 346 3.02 13.44 3.65
C ASN A 346 3.80 14.21 4.73
N THR A 347 3.59 13.87 5.99
CA THR A 347 4.50 14.33 7.04
C THR A 347 5.89 13.78 6.78
N VAL A 348 6.90 14.53 7.17
CA VAL A 348 8.29 14.09 7.15
C VAL A 348 8.76 13.83 8.59
N PRO A 349 9.78 13.02 8.82
CA PRO A 349 10.36 12.86 10.15
C PRO A 349 10.70 14.23 10.74
N TYR A 350 10.46 14.36 12.06
CA TYR A 350 10.65 15.63 12.79
C TYR A 350 9.86 16.80 12.17
N GLU A 351 8.61 16.50 11.79
CA GLU A 351 7.68 17.47 11.19
C GLU A 351 7.33 18.59 12.17
N THR A 352 7.39 19.83 11.70
CA THR A 352 7.04 21.03 12.49
C THR A 352 5.67 21.60 12.13
N ARG A 353 5.11 21.20 11.00
CA ARG A 353 3.78 21.61 10.56
C ARG A 353 2.71 20.61 10.99
N SER A 354 1.46 21.06 11.04
CA SER A 354 0.36 20.13 11.29
C SER A 354 0.26 19.08 10.19
N PRO A 355 -0.22 17.85 10.47
CA PRO A 355 -0.40 16.80 9.46
C PRO A 355 -1.32 17.22 8.30
N PHE A 356 -2.20 18.21 8.52
CA PHE A 356 -3.07 18.75 7.47
C PHE A 356 -2.32 19.59 6.43
N GLN A 357 -1.21 20.21 6.82
CA GLN A 357 -0.35 21.02 5.95
C GLN A 357 0.82 20.18 5.42
N ALA A 358 1.53 19.52 6.32
CA ALA A 358 2.72 18.70 6.06
C ALA A 358 3.84 19.44 5.29
N SER A 359 5.02 18.85 5.25
CA SER A 359 6.20 19.41 4.58
C SER A 359 6.78 18.54 3.48
N GLY A 360 6.25 17.34 3.29
CA GLY A 360 6.70 16.39 2.27
C GLY A 360 5.65 16.01 1.26
N ILE A 361 6.10 15.66 0.06
CA ILE A 361 5.26 14.95 -0.93
C ILE A 361 5.80 13.53 -1.10
N ARG A 362 4.88 12.55 -1.12
CA ARG A 362 5.20 11.15 -1.36
C ARG A 362 4.95 10.82 -2.82
N ILE A 363 5.95 10.21 -3.46
CA ILE A 363 5.94 9.84 -4.88
C ILE A 363 6.18 8.35 -4.99
N GLY A 364 5.35 7.65 -5.79
CA GLY A 364 5.46 6.23 -6.06
C GLY A 364 5.35 5.91 -7.54
N THR A 365 5.88 4.78 -7.96
CA THR A 365 5.98 4.41 -9.38
C THR A 365 5.18 3.17 -9.82
N PRO A 366 4.37 2.48 -8.98
CA PRO A 366 3.65 1.29 -9.43
C PRO A 366 2.69 1.56 -10.59
N ALA A 367 1.87 2.62 -10.50
CA ALA A 367 0.86 2.94 -11.50
C ALA A 367 1.47 3.33 -12.85
N VAL A 368 2.48 4.19 -12.87
CA VAL A 368 3.18 4.58 -14.11
C VAL A 368 3.93 3.40 -14.74
N THR A 369 4.51 2.50 -13.92
CA THR A 369 5.14 1.27 -14.41
C THR A 369 4.10 0.32 -15.03
N THR A 370 2.91 0.23 -14.46
CA THR A 370 1.80 -0.55 -15.04
C THR A 370 1.38 -0.04 -16.41
N ARG A 371 1.50 1.25 -16.66
CA ARG A 371 1.23 1.86 -17.98
C ARG A 371 2.35 1.67 -18.98
N GLY A 372 3.50 1.12 -18.54
CA GLY A 372 4.65 0.83 -19.42
C GLY A 372 5.74 1.90 -19.46
N LEU A 373 5.69 2.91 -18.57
CA LEU A 373 6.77 3.89 -18.46
C LEU A 373 8.04 3.23 -17.94
N LEU A 374 9.18 3.67 -18.45
CA LEU A 374 10.50 3.18 -18.11
C LEU A 374 11.37 4.31 -17.54
N GLU A 375 12.62 3.99 -17.15
CA GLU A 375 13.55 4.95 -16.55
C GLU A 375 13.75 6.24 -17.39
N ALA A 376 13.75 6.11 -18.73
CA ALA A 376 13.89 7.25 -19.63
C ALA A 376 12.73 8.26 -19.55
N ASP A 377 11.53 7.81 -19.15
CA ASP A 377 10.36 8.67 -19.01
C ASP A 377 10.33 9.39 -17.64
N MET A 378 11.14 8.96 -16.67
CA MET A 378 11.14 9.50 -15.32
C MET A 378 11.70 10.92 -15.24
N ASP A 379 12.63 11.27 -16.12
CA ASP A 379 13.15 12.66 -16.19
C ASP A 379 12.06 13.64 -16.67
N GLU A 380 11.18 13.21 -17.58
CA GLU A 380 10.04 14.01 -18.03
C GLU A 380 9.02 14.25 -16.91
N ILE A 381 8.73 13.20 -16.12
CA ILE A 381 7.86 13.33 -14.92
C ILE A 381 8.47 14.33 -13.93
N ALA A 382 9.76 14.20 -13.62
CA ALA A 382 10.45 15.12 -12.72
C ALA A 382 10.47 16.55 -13.27
N ALA A 383 10.60 16.72 -14.59
CA ALA A 383 10.55 18.04 -15.23
C ALA A 383 9.15 18.67 -15.12
N CYS A 384 8.09 17.90 -15.31
CA CYS A 384 6.72 18.38 -15.11
C CYS A 384 6.46 18.84 -13.67
N ILE A 385 6.92 18.07 -12.68
CA ILE A 385 6.83 18.44 -11.26
C ILE A 385 7.65 19.74 -11.00
N HIS A 386 8.85 19.82 -11.55
CA HIS A 386 9.75 20.96 -11.33
C HIS A 386 9.25 22.26 -11.99
N ILE A 387 8.54 22.20 -13.11
CA ILE A 387 7.92 23.36 -13.72
C ILE A 387 6.87 23.98 -12.77
N VAL A 388 6.11 23.15 -12.06
CA VAL A 388 4.98 23.61 -11.25
C VAL A 388 5.45 24.09 -9.87
N LEU A 389 6.24 23.29 -9.13
CA LEU A 389 6.51 23.53 -7.71
C LEU A 389 7.10 24.93 -7.41
N PRO A 390 8.14 25.43 -8.13
CA PRO A 390 8.71 26.76 -7.86
C PRO A 390 7.79 27.92 -8.29
N ALA A 391 6.86 27.65 -9.20
CA ALA A 391 5.94 28.68 -9.71
C ALA A 391 4.73 28.92 -8.79
N ILE A 392 4.49 28.04 -7.82
CA ILE A 392 3.34 28.14 -6.91
C ILE A 392 3.37 29.45 -6.14
N GLY A 393 2.28 30.23 -6.24
CA GLY A 393 2.14 31.52 -5.58
C GLY A 393 2.89 32.67 -6.24
N THR A 394 3.46 32.45 -7.45
CA THR A 394 4.12 33.49 -8.26
C THR A 394 3.24 33.90 -9.46
N PRO A 395 3.55 35.02 -10.14
CA PRO A 395 2.87 35.40 -11.37
C PRO A 395 2.95 34.36 -12.49
N ASP A 396 3.92 33.46 -12.45
CA ASP A 396 4.16 32.43 -13.46
C ASP A 396 3.34 31.15 -13.26
N GLU A 397 2.58 31.01 -12.15
CA GLU A 397 1.84 29.78 -11.81
C GLU A 397 0.92 29.32 -12.94
N THR A 398 0.14 30.24 -13.54
CA THR A 398 -0.79 29.89 -14.63
C THR A 398 -0.06 29.36 -15.87
N ALA A 399 1.05 30.00 -16.25
CA ALA A 399 1.86 29.57 -17.40
C ALA A 399 2.54 28.21 -17.13
N ALA A 400 3.04 28.00 -15.92
CA ALA A 400 3.64 26.75 -15.48
C ALA A 400 2.63 25.59 -15.52
N LEU A 401 1.40 25.81 -15.01
CA LEU A 401 0.33 24.83 -15.06
C LEU A 401 -0.04 24.45 -16.50
N ALA A 402 -0.19 25.43 -17.40
CA ALA A 402 -0.51 25.19 -18.81
C ALA A 402 0.60 24.37 -19.50
N SER A 403 1.87 24.75 -19.26
CA SER A 403 3.03 24.04 -19.79
C SER A 403 3.10 22.60 -19.29
N ALA A 404 2.94 22.38 -17.98
CA ALA A 404 2.95 21.06 -17.39
C ALA A 404 1.82 20.17 -17.93
N LYS A 405 0.58 20.68 -18.02
CA LYS A 405 -0.58 19.96 -18.61
C LYS A 405 -0.29 19.48 -20.02
N THR A 406 0.27 20.32 -20.86
CA THR A 406 0.60 19.97 -22.25
C THR A 406 1.59 18.82 -22.30
N ARG A 407 2.64 18.86 -21.46
CA ARG A 407 3.64 17.81 -21.39
C ARG A 407 3.08 16.51 -20.81
N VAL A 408 2.27 16.60 -19.74
CA VAL A 408 1.58 15.45 -19.14
C VAL A 408 0.67 14.78 -20.18
N ALA A 409 -0.13 15.56 -20.93
CA ALA A 409 -0.99 15.01 -21.97
C ALA A 409 -0.19 14.30 -23.06
N ALA A 410 0.91 14.89 -23.53
CA ALA A 410 1.79 14.27 -24.52
C ALA A 410 2.40 12.94 -23.99
N LEU A 411 2.80 12.89 -22.73
CA LEU A 411 3.33 11.69 -22.10
C LEU A 411 2.24 10.61 -21.95
N MET A 412 1.07 10.97 -21.42
CA MET A 412 0.00 10.00 -21.14
C MET A 412 -0.65 9.43 -22.42
N ASN A 413 -0.66 10.17 -23.52
CA ASN A 413 -1.10 9.67 -24.83
C ASN A 413 -0.19 8.54 -25.38
N ARG A 414 1.09 8.52 -25.00
CA ARG A 414 2.02 7.43 -25.37
C ARG A 414 1.79 6.17 -24.54
N PHE A 415 1.22 6.29 -23.36
CA PHE A 415 1.05 5.23 -22.38
C PHE A 415 -0.41 5.15 -21.89
N PRO A 416 -1.35 4.65 -22.72
CA PRO A 416 -2.77 4.56 -22.36
C PRO A 416 -2.98 3.60 -21.17
N LEU A 417 -4.18 3.63 -20.58
CA LEU A 417 -4.56 2.64 -19.56
C LEU A 417 -4.56 1.22 -20.16
N PRO A 418 -4.28 0.20 -19.36
CA PRO A 418 -4.19 -1.20 -19.83
C PRO A 418 -5.55 -1.84 -20.10
N TYR A 419 -6.64 -1.08 -20.06
CA TYR A 419 -8.01 -1.51 -20.31
C TYR A 419 -8.85 -0.39 -20.90
N VAL A 420 -10.00 -0.75 -21.47
CA VAL A 420 -11.04 0.16 -21.97
C VAL A 420 -12.30 0.00 -21.12
N LEU A 421 -13.15 1.04 -21.11
CA LEU A 421 -14.42 1.03 -20.39
C LEU A 421 -15.54 0.48 -21.29
#